data_8f21796e01896c297faf2f6822951348
#
_entry.id   8f21796e01896c297faf2f6822951348
#
_cell.length_a   1.000
_cell.length_b   1.000
_cell.length_c   1.000
_cell.angle_alpha   90.00
_cell.angle_beta   90.00
_cell.angle_gamma   90.00
#
_symmetry.space_group_name_H-M   'P 1'
#
loop_
_entity.id
_entity.type
_entity.pdbx_description
1 polymer ?
#
loop_
_entity_poly.entity_id
_entity_poly.type
_entity_poly.pdbx_seq_one_letter_code
_entity_poly.pdbx_strand_id
1 'polypeptide(L)'
;DPLKYQENKSKSISNSSSSELATVKFRYKDPQGEKSKLQEHIVLHNTVKPMSADFNFATAVAELGMLLRKSSYKQQANFDSLIKRAKATKGQDDEGYRAEFIKIAENAKALMKSNDLVQK
;
A
#
# COMPACT_ATOMS: atom_id res chain seq x y z
N ASP A 1 -13.28 18.63 -1.28
CA ASP A 1 -12.41 19.20 -2.33
C ASP A 1 -12.65 18.45 -3.64
N PRO A 2 -12.85 19.16 -4.78
CA PRO A 2 -13.02 18.52 -6.07
C PRO A 2 -11.74 17.76 -6.45
N LEU A 3 -11.89 16.60 -7.06
CA LEU A 3 -10.75 15.82 -7.54
C LEU A 3 -10.14 16.52 -8.76
N LYS A 4 -8.80 16.69 -8.75
CA LYS A 4 -8.06 17.44 -9.77
C LYS A 4 -8.23 16.88 -11.19
N TYR A 5 -8.48 15.58 -11.33
CA TYR A 5 -8.57 14.87 -12.61
C TYR A 5 -9.95 14.30 -12.93
N GLN A 6 -11.00 14.60 -12.13
CA GLN A 6 -12.37 14.28 -12.50
C GLN A 6 -12.91 15.37 -13.43
N GLU A 7 -13.14 15.02 -14.68
CA GLU A 7 -13.83 15.90 -15.63
C GLU A 7 -15.31 16.03 -15.25
N ASN A 8 -15.75 17.26 -15.02
CA ASN A 8 -17.11 17.62 -15.34
C ASN A 8 -17.24 17.56 -16.88
N LYS A 9 -18.22 16.84 -17.39
CA LYS A 9 -18.49 16.47 -18.79
C LYS A 9 -18.51 17.60 -19.83
N SER A 10 -17.63 18.58 -19.81
CA SER A 10 -17.61 19.66 -20.81
C SER A 10 -16.29 20.44 -20.97
N LYS A 11 -15.14 19.81 -20.76
CA LYS A 11 -13.88 20.43 -21.24
C LYS A 11 -13.01 19.40 -21.95
N SER A 12 -12.80 19.67 -23.25
CA SER A 12 -11.86 18.98 -24.10
C SER A 12 -10.51 18.70 -23.40
N ILE A 13 -10.04 17.47 -23.53
CA ILE A 13 -8.68 17.06 -23.16
C ILE A 13 -7.71 17.98 -23.89
N SER A 14 -7.24 19.02 -23.23
CA SER A 14 -6.01 19.66 -23.64
C SER A 14 -4.92 18.65 -23.35
N ASN A 15 -4.24 18.17 -24.38
CA ASN A 15 -2.99 17.40 -24.29
C ASN A 15 -1.96 18.26 -23.56
N SER A 16 -2.10 18.38 -22.24
CA SER A 16 -1.02 18.88 -21.41
C SER A 16 -0.01 17.75 -21.32
N SER A 17 1.14 17.92 -21.92
CA SER A 17 2.34 17.09 -21.75
C SER A 17 2.86 17.21 -20.31
N SER A 18 1.99 17.09 -19.32
CA SER A 18 2.39 17.12 -17.93
C SER A 18 2.95 15.75 -17.60
N SER A 19 4.20 15.71 -17.17
CA SER A 19 4.85 14.51 -16.61
C SER A 19 4.20 14.08 -15.27
N GLU A 20 3.08 14.69 -14.90
CA GLU A 20 2.36 14.45 -13.65
C GLU A 20 1.47 13.21 -13.78
N LEU A 21 1.72 12.21 -12.93
CA LEU A 21 0.93 10.97 -12.86
C LEU A 21 -0.22 11.06 -11.89
N ALA A 22 0.00 11.71 -10.75
CA ALA A 22 -0.99 11.83 -9.69
C ALA A 22 -0.65 12.98 -8.76
N THR A 23 -1.65 13.47 -8.04
CA THR A 23 -1.44 14.36 -6.88
C THR A 23 -2.03 13.70 -5.64
N VAL A 24 -1.19 13.48 -4.64
CA VAL A 24 -1.62 12.99 -3.32
C VAL A 24 -1.90 14.20 -2.44
N LYS A 25 -3.14 14.27 -1.93
CA LYS A 25 -3.55 15.33 -0.99
C LYS A 25 -3.99 14.69 0.30
N PHE A 26 -3.49 15.18 1.43
CA PHE A 26 -3.98 14.77 2.73
C PHE A 26 -4.07 15.96 3.68
N ARG A 27 -5.02 15.86 4.60
CA ARG A 27 -5.23 16.84 5.65
C ARG A 27 -4.95 16.21 7.01
N TYR A 28 -4.28 16.94 7.84
CA TYR A 28 -4.00 16.51 9.21
C TYR A 28 -4.22 17.67 10.18
N LYS A 29 -4.37 17.35 11.45
CA LYS A 29 -4.38 18.30 12.55
C LYS A 29 -3.23 17.98 13.48
N ASP A 30 -2.62 19.00 14.04
CA ASP A 30 -1.72 18.80 15.17
C ASP A 30 -2.52 18.22 16.36
N PRO A 31 -1.91 17.48 17.29
CA PRO A 31 -2.63 16.83 18.38
C PRO A 31 -3.54 17.75 19.20
N GLN A 32 -3.19 19.05 19.26
CA GLN A 32 -3.97 20.10 19.95
C GLN A 32 -4.45 21.20 19.00
N GLY A 33 -4.34 20.98 17.69
CA GLY A 33 -4.68 21.97 16.68
C GLY A 33 -6.16 21.96 16.29
N GLU A 34 -6.80 23.12 16.28
CA GLU A 34 -8.18 23.25 15.83
C GLU A 34 -8.30 23.25 14.29
N LYS A 35 -7.31 23.79 13.59
CA LYS A 35 -7.32 23.94 12.13
C LYS A 35 -6.61 22.79 11.42
N SER A 36 -7.25 22.26 10.37
CA SER A 36 -6.60 21.28 9.51
C SER A 36 -5.58 21.93 8.58
N LYS A 37 -4.43 21.26 8.41
CA LYS A 37 -3.37 21.62 7.46
C LYS A 37 -3.50 20.71 6.23
N LEU A 38 -3.41 21.29 5.03
CA LEU A 38 -3.38 20.56 3.78
C LEU A 38 -1.91 20.34 3.38
N GLN A 39 -1.58 19.11 3.00
CA GLN A 39 -0.33 18.79 2.36
C GLN A 39 -0.61 18.16 1.00
N GLU A 40 0.12 18.60 -0.03
CA GLU A 40 0.01 18.09 -1.39
C GLU A 40 1.37 17.60 -1.85
N HIS A 41 1.37 16.46 -2.57
CA HIS A 41 2.56 15.91 -3.20
C HIS A 41 2.23 15.48 -4.64
N ILE A 42 2.97 16.03 -5.59
CA ILE A 42 2.83 15.71 -7.01
C ILE A 42 3.75 14.53 -7.34
N VAL A 43 3.17 13.48 -7.91
CA VAL A 43 3.91 12.31 -8.40
C VAL A 43 4.18 12.49 -9.87
N LEU A 44 5.46 12.52 -10.26
CA LEU A 44 5.90 12.69 -11.64
C LEU A 44 6.32 11.34 -12.24
N HIS A 45 6.12 11.17 -13.54
CA HIS A 45 6.47 9.95 -14.30
C HIS A 45 7.96 9.59 -14.22
N ASN A 46 8.83 10.58 -14.11
CA ASN A 46 10.30 10.41 -14.14
C ASN A 46 10.95 10.27 -12.76
N THR A 47 10.17 10.19 -11.69
CA THR A 47 10.69 10.07 -10.32
C THR A 47 10.72 8.62 -9.80
N VAL A 48 10.86 7.65 -10.69
CA VAL A 48 10.97 6.23 -10.28
C VAL A 48 12.31 6.02 -9.57
N LYS A 49 12.28 6.05 -8.26
CA LYS A 49 13.40 5.63 -7.41
C LYS A 49 13.23 4.16 -7.03
N PRO A 50 14.33 3.41 -6.84
CA PRO A 50 14.24 2.08 -6.26
C PRO A 50 13.49 2.13 -4.93
N MET A 51 12.57 1.20 -4.73
CA MET A 51 11.83 1.12 -3.47
C MET A 51 12.78 0.79 -2.31
N SER A 52 12.69 1.54 -1.23
CA SER A 52 13.45 1.24 -0.01
C SER A 52 13.03 -0.10 0.59
N ALA A 53 13.89 -0.71 1.42
CA ALA A 53 13.56 -1.93 2.15
C ALA A 53 12.34 -1.72 3.05
N ASP A 54 12.24 -0.58 3.72
CA ASP A 54 11.10 -0.25 4.59
C ASP A 54 9.81 -0.12 3.80
N PHE A 55 9.84 0.53 2.63
CA PHE A 55 8.66 0.63 1.77
C PHE A 55 8.21 -0.76 1.28
N ASN A 56 9.15 -1.61 0.85
CA ASN A 56 8.86 -2.99 0.45
C ASN A 56 8.25 -3.79 1.59
N PHE A 57 8.77 -3.62 2.82
CA PHE A 57 8.19 -4.27 3.98
C PHE A 57 6.78 -3.77 4.28
N ALA A 58 6.55 -2.46 4.24
CA ALA A 58 5.23 -1.85 4.44
C ALA A 58 4.20 -2.34 3.40
N THR A 59 4.60 -2.52 2.14
CA THR A 59 3.71 -3.10 1.12
C THR A 59 3.33 -4.55 1.42
N ALA A 60 4.23 -5.35 2.00
CA ALA A 60 3.92 -6.71 2.44
C ALA A 60 2.90 -6.72 3.59
N VAL A 61 2.99 -5.76 4.51
CA VAL A 61 2.02 -5.59 5.61
C VAL A 61 0.63 -5.24 5.06
N ALA A 62 0.55 -4.29 4.13
CA ALA A 62 -0.71 -3.91 3.49
C ALA A 62 -1.33 -5.08 2.70
N GLU A 63 -0.49 -5.85 1.99
CA GLU A 63 -0.92 -7.01 1.21
C GLU A 63 -1.49 -8.13 2.11
N LEU A 64 -0.86 -8.41 3.27
CA LEU A 64 -1.40 -9.34 4.25
C LEU A 64 -2.79 -8.92 4.71
N GLY A 65 -2.98 -7.65 5.04
CA GLY A 65 -4.28 -7.11 5.43
C GLY A 65 -5.35 -7.28 4.35
N MET A 66 -5.00 -7.11 3.07
CA MET A 66 -5.92 -7.34 1.96
C MET A 66 -6.28 -8.82 1.79
N LEU A 67 -5.33 -9.73 1.99
CA LEU A 67 -5.57 -11.17 1.91
C LEU A 67 -6.47 -11.65 3.05
N LEU A 68 -6.19 -11.25 4.29
CA LEU A 68 -6.95 -11.66 5.47
C LEU A 68 -8.42 -11.22 5.40
N ARG A 69 -8.68 -10.01 4.96
CA ARG A 69 -10.05 -9.50 4.79
C ARG A 69 -10.72 -9.89 3.48
N LYS A 70 -10.08 -10.75 2.66
CA LYS A 70 -10.57 -11.19 1.35
C LYS A 70 -10.96 -10.01 0.44
N SER A 71 -10.15 -8.96 0.42
CA SER A 71 -10.41 -7.74 -0.34
C SER A 71 -10.60 -8.02 -1.82
N SER A 72 -11.60 -7.39 -2.44
CA SER A 72 -11.79 -7.40 -3.91
C SER A 72 -10.64 -6.71 -4.65
N TYR A 73 -9.88 -5.85 -3.98
CA TYR A 73 -8.75 -5.12 -4.54
C TYR A 73 -7.40 -5.84 -4.38
N LYS A 74 -7.40 -7.07 -3.84
CA LYS A 74 -6.16 -7.85 -3.63
C LYS A 74 -5.44 -8.22 -4.93
N GLN A 75 -6.14 -8.17 -6.07
CA GLN A 75 -5.60 -8.55 -7.39
C GLN A 75 -4.81 -9.88 -7.36
N GLN A 76 -3.52 -9.85 -7.71
CA GLN A 76 -2.62 -11.02 -7.72
C GLN A 76 -1.88 -11.23 -6.39
N ALA A 77 -2.27 -10.53 -5.32
CA ALA A 77 -1.67 -10.71 -4.00
C ALA A 77 -1.73 -12.17 -3.54
N ASN A 78 -0.63 -12.66 -3.01
CA ASN A 78 -0.57 -14.02 -2.48
C ASN A 78 0.44 -14.13 -1.33
N PHE A 79 0.22 -15.10 -0.44
CA PHE A 79 1.06 -15.29 0.74
C PHE A 79 2.53 -15.59 0.43
N ASP A 80 2.81 -16.33 -0.64
CA ASP A 80 4.18 -16.72 -0.97
C ASP A 80 5.04 -15.51 -1.35
N SER A 81 4.49 -14.64 -2.22
CA SER A 81 5.19 -13.43 -2.66
C SER A 81 5.40 -12.44 -1.53
N LEU A 82 4.36 -12.20 -0.71
CA LEU A 82 4.50 -11.27 0.42
C LEU A 82 5.48 -11.77 1.48
N ILE A 83 5.46 -13.07 1.85
CA ILE A 83 6.37 -13.65 2.83
C ILE A 83 7.81 -13.57 2.31
N LYS A 84 8.04 -13.93 1.04
CA LYS A 84 9.36 -13.82 0.40
C LYS A 84 9.88 -12.38 0.44
N ARG A 85 9.04 -11.40 0.09
CA ARG A 85 9.39 -9.98 0.12
C ARG A 85 9.66 -9.49 1.53
N ALA A 86 8.81 -9.83 2.50
CA ALA A 86 9.01 -9.45 3.90
C ALA A 86 10.32 -10.02 4.47
N LYS A 87 10.65 -11.27 4.18
CA LYS A 87 11.93 -11.88 4.58
C LYS A 87 13.13 -11.17 3.97
N ALA A 88 13.07 -10.86 2.68
CA ALA A 88 14.14 -10.18 1.94
C ALA A 88 14.37 -8.74 2.42
N THR A 89 13.35 -8.08 2.97
CA THR A 89 13.39 -6.68 3.39
C THR A 89 13.25 -6.48 4.90
N LYS A 90 13.38 -7.55 5.69
CA LYS A 90 13.31 -7.50 7.15
C LYS A 90 14.34 -6.53 7.73
N GLY A 91 15.55 -6.54 7.19
CA GLY A 91 16.66 -5.72 7.70
C GLY A 91 17.04 -6.05 9.13
N GLN A 92 17.65 -5.08 9.80
CA GLN A 92 17.92 -5.12 11.22
C GLN A 92 16.59 -4.92 11.97
N ASP A 93 16.28 -5.81 12.90
CA ASP A 93 14.98 -5.91 13.57
C ASP A 93 15.22 -6.16 15.06
N ASP A 94 15.77 -5.16 15.73
CA ASP A 94 16.25 -5.25 17.12
C ASP A 94 15.14 -5.65 18.09
N GLU A 95 13.92 -5.16 17.86
CA GLU A 95 12.74 -5.46 18.66
C GLU A 95 12.01 -6.73 18.20
N GLY A 96 12.37 -7.31 17.06
CA GLY A 96 11.77 -8.55 16.55
C GLY A 96 10.37 -8.40 15.92
N TYR A 97 9.83 -7.20 15.79
CA TYR A 97 8.48 -6.99 15.26
C TYR A 97 8.30 -7.44 13.81
N ARG A 98 9.33 -7.26 12.97
CA ARG A 98 9.27 -7.71 11.58
C ARG A 98 9.36 -9.23 11.47
N ALA A 99 10.15 -9.86 12.34
CA ALA A 99 10.23 -11.32 12.44
C ALA A 99 8.89 -11.91 12.92
N GLU A 100 8.25 -11.28 13.90
CA GLU A 100 6.92 -11.68 14.37
C GLU A 100 5.87 -11.54 13.27
N PHE A 101 5.86 -10.43 12.54
CA PHE A 101 4.97 -10.23 11.38
C PHE A 101 5.12 -11.37 10.36
N ILE A 102 6.35 -11.76 10.01
CA ILE A 102 6.60 -12.84 9.06
C ILE A 102 6.00 -14.15 9.57
N LYS A 103 6.18 -14.45 10.85
CA LYS A 103 5.60 -15.64 11.50
C LYS A 103 4.07 -15.62 11.47
N ILE A 104 3.46 -14.46 11.72
CA ILE A 104 2.01 -14.29 11.60
C ILE A 104 1.53 -14.57 10.17
N ALA A 105 2.24 -14.06 9.16
CA ALA A 105 1.90 -14.28 7.77
C ALA A 105 2.02 -15.76 7.35
N GLU A 106 3.03 -16.48 7.84
CA GLU A 106 3.21 -17.91 7.62
C GLU A 106 2.09 -18.73 8.27
N ASN A 107 1.71 -18.41 9.49
CA ASN A 107 0.61 -19.06 10.19
C ASN A 107 -0.73 -18.80 9.48
N ALA A 108 -0.99 -17.57 9.07
CA ALA A 108 -2.20 -17.21 8.32
C ALA A 108 -2.30 -17.99 7.00
N LYS A 109 -1.20 -18.14 6.28
CA LYS A 109 -1.12 -18.96 5.06
C LYS A 109 -1.51 -20.41 5.34
N ALA A 110 -0.98 -21.02 6.41
CA ALA A 110 -1.27 -22.40 6.77
C ALA A 110 -2.76 -22.60 7.12
N LEU A 111 -3.33 -21.69 7.92
CA LEU A 111 -4.74 -21.74 8.34
C LEU A 111 -5.70 -21.55 7.15
N MET A 112 -5.43 -20.62 6.24
CA MET A 112 -6.30 -20.41 5.07
C MET A 112 -6.26 -21.59 4.11
N LYS A 113 -5.10 -22.23 3.95
CA LYS A 113 -4.97 -23.44 3.11
C LYS A 113 -5.73 -24.62 3.68
N SER A 114 -5.77 -24.76 5.00
CA SER A 114 -6.54 -25.84 5.66
C SER A 114 -8.06 -25.61 5.52
N ASN A 115 -8.53 -24.37 5.60
CA ASN A 115 -9.95 -24.06 5.44
C ASN A 115 -10.46 -24.32 4.01
N ASP A 116 -9.62 -24.08 2.98
CA ASP A 116 -9.99 -24.39 1.59
C ASP A 116 -10.08 -25.90 1.31
N LEU A 117 -9.44 -26.74 2.13
CA LEU A 117 -9.53 -28.22 2.05
C LEU A 117 -10.75 -28.78 2.77
N VAL A 118 -11.29 -28.07 3.75
CA VAL A 118 -12.48 -28.52 4.55
C VAL A 118 -13.79 -28.15 3.84
N GLN A 119 -13.77 -27.18 2.91
CA GLN A 119 -14.96 -26.74 2.16
C GLN A 119 -15.18 -27.47 0.83
N LYS A 120 -14.42 -28.50 0.53
CA LYS A 120 -14.61 -29.43 -0.61
C LYS A 120 -15.18 -30.75 -0.13
#